data_b118964249fd77d2b8a5bb201ec726ed
#
_entry.id   b118964249fd77d2b8a5bb201ec726ed
#
_cell.length_a   1.000
_cell.length_b   1.000
_cell.length_c   1.000
_cell.angle_alpha   90.00
_cell.angle_beta   90.00
_cell.angle_gamma   90.00
#
_symmetry.space_group_name_H-M   'P 1'
#
loop_
_entity.id
_entity.type
_entity.pdbx_description
1 polymer ?
#
loop_
_entity_poly.entity_id
_entity_poly.type
_entity_poly.pdbx_seq_one_letter_code
_entity_poly.pdbx_strand_id
1 'polypeptide(L)'
;VLVIQHDIDLSAMPGVTVVKVESSRYAMALMSANLFGNPARQMTMIGVTGTKGKTTTTHMIKSVLEAAGRKVGMIGTNGIYFLGHHQETANTTPESYELQKTFREFLDAGCDTALMEVSSQGLMMDRVAGVHYDVGVFTNLSPDHIGPGEHPDFEDYKCAKRRLFAEYN
;
A
#
# COMPACT_ATOMS: atom_id res chain seq x y z
N VAL A 1 15.44 8.78 -18.54
CA VAL A 1 15.24 7.32 -18.40
C VAL A 1 13.76 7.01 -18.42
N LEU A 2 13.37 5.99 -19.20
CA LEU A 2 12.01 5.43 -19.19
C LEU A 2 12.06 4.01 -18.65
N VAL A 3 11.11 3.68 -17.77
CA VAL A 3 10.89 2.31 -17.29
C VAL A 3 9.61 1.81 -17.96
N ILE A 4 9.71 0.77 -18.78
CA ILE A 4 8.60 0.28 -19.60
C ILE A 4 8.35 -1.21 -19.39
N GLN A 5 7.10 -1.61 -19.54
CA GLN A 5 6.69 -3.01 -19.50
C GLN A 5 6.49 -3.59 -20.90
N HIS A 6 6.00 -2.76 -21.81
CA HIS A 6 5.77 -3.13 -23.21
C HIS A 6 6.65 -2.29 -24.14
N ASP A 7 6.99 -2.84 -25.31
CA ASP A 7 7.75 -2.11 -26.31
C ASP A 7 6.93 -0.93 -26.82
N ILE A 8 7.58 0.24 -26.93
CA ILE A 8 7.00 1.48 -27.44
C ILE A 8 7.86 2.03 -28.55
N ASP A 9 7.27 2.77 -29.46
CA ASP A 9 8.03 3.50 -30.49
C ASP A 9 8.79 4.68 -29.86
N LEU A 10 10.11 4.64 -29.93
CA LEU A 10 11.02 5.65 -29.38
C LEU A 10 11.66 6.52 -30.46
N SER A 11 11.21 6.41 -31.72
CA SER A 11 11.80 7.14 -32.89
C SER A 11 11.80 8.65 -32.68
N ALA A 12 10.82 9.19 -31.94
CA ALA A 12 10.72 10.61 -31.62
C ALA A 12 11.56 11.03 -30.38
N MET A 13 12.24 10.08 -29.70
CA MET A 13 12.96 10.34 -28.45
C MET A 13 14.39 9.78 -28.48
N PRO A 14 15.24 10.28 -29.39
CA PRO A 14 16.62 9.81 -29.51
C PRO A 14 17.40 10.12 -28.22
N GLY A 15 18.23 9.18 -27.77
CA GLY A 15 19.08 9.34 -26.59
C GLY A 15 18.42 9.05 -25.23
N VAL A 16 17.18 8.59 -25.20
CA VAL A 16 16.52 8.17 -23.98
C VAL A 16 16.98 6.76 -23.57
N THR A 17 17.49 6.64 -22.36
CA THR A 17 17.79 5.33 -21.77
C THR A 17 16.48 4.63 -21.42
N VAL A 18 16.32 3.38 -21.83
CA VAL A 18 15.15 2.56 -21.57
C VAL A 18 15.52 1.37 -20.71
N VAL A 19 14.74 1.14 -19.67
CA VAL A 19 14.81 -0.05 -18.82
C VAL A 19 13.50 -0.83 -19.00
N LYS A 20 13.60 -2.02 -19.55
CA LYS A 20 12.44 -2.92 -19.72
C LYS A 20 12.31 -3.82 -18.48
N VAL A 21 11.11 -3.88 -17.93
CA VAL A 21 10.77 -4.64 -16.72
C VAL A 21 9.54 -5.51 -16.97
N GLU A 22 9.35 -6.56 -16.19
CA GLU A 22 8.17 -7.44 -16.27
C GLU A 22 6.89 -6.73 -15.79
N SER A 23 6.97 -5.94 -14.72
CA SER A 23 5.89 -5.13 -14.18
C SER A 23 6.39 -3.72 -13.89
N SER A 24 5.86 -2.74 -14.61
CA SER A 24 6.17 -1.33 -14.36
C SER A 24 5.60 -0.85 -13.01
N ARG A 25 4.49 -1.42 -12.56
CA ARG A 25 3.90 -1.12 -11.24
C ARG A 25 4.77 -1.64 -10.10
N TYR A 26 5.24 -2.87 -10.20
CA TYR A 26 6.17 -3.45 -9.22
C TYR A 26 7.49 -2.68 -9.17
N ALA A 27 8.06 -2.37 -10.34
CA ALA A 27 9.28 -1.57 -10.43
C ALA A 27 9.08 -0.18 -9.79
N MET A 28 7.96 0.50 -10.08
CA MET A 28 7.63 1.80 -9.49
C MET A 28 7.55 1.72 -7.96
N ALA A 29 6.97 0.65 -7.42
CA ALA A 29 6.88 0.48 -5.97
C ALA A 29 8.25 0.34 -5.30
N LEU A 30 9.14 -0.49 -5.86
CA LEU A 30 10.50 -0.66 -5.34
C LEU A 30 11.36 0.60 -5.52
N MET A 31 11.23 1.28 -6.65
CA MET A 31 11.92 2.55 -6.90
C MET A 31 11.46 3.63 -5.92
N SER A 32 10.16 3.71 -5.65
CA SER A 32 9.59 4.64 -4.67
C SER A 32 10.07 4.34 -3.25
N ALA A 33 10.07 3.06 -2.85
CA ALA A 33 10.60 2.66 -1.55
C ALA A 33 12.07 3.10 -1.39
N ASN A 34 12.90 2.86 -2.39
CA ASN A 34 14.30 3.28 -2.37
C ASN A 34 14.47 4.81 -2.39
N LEU A 35 13.69 5.52 -3.19
CA LEU A 35 13.72 6.99 -3.28
C LEU A 35 13.47 7.64 -1.90
N PHE A 36 12.54 7.11 -1.14
CA PHE A 36 12.19 7.62 0.20
C PHE A 36 12.99 6.96 1.34
N GLY A 37 14.02 6.18 1.04
CA GLY A 37 14.92 5.56 2.03
C GLY A 37 14.30 4.38 2.78
N ASN A 38 13.40 3.64 2.14
CA ASN A 38 12.72 2.46 2.69
C ASN A 38 12.09 2.72 4.07
N PRO A 39 11.19 3.71 4.20
CA PRO A 39 10.65 4.14 5.50
C PRO A 39 9.86 3.03 6.21
N ALA A 40 9.19 2.15 5.47
CA ALA A 40 8.46 1.02 6.03
C ALA A 40 9.34 0.05 6.83
N ARG A 41 10.64 -0.02 6.55
CA ARG A 41 11.58 -0.86 7.31
C ARG A 41 12.02 -0.26 8.65
N GLN A 42 11.61 0.96 8.92
CA GLN A 42 12.04 1.73 10.09
C GLN A 42 10.90 1.95 11.10
N MET A 43 9.73 1.38 10.82
CA MET A 43 8.52 1.44 11.66
C MET A 43 7.92 0.05 11.81
N THR A 44 7.11 -0.15 12.84
CA THR A 44 6.24 -1.33 12.91
C THR A 44 5.11 -1.18 11.90
N MET A 45 5.02 -2.11 10.96
CA MET A 45 4.04 -2.08 9.87
C MET A 45 2.86 -3.01 10.16
N ILE A 46 1.64 -2.48 10.16
CA ILE A 46 0.41 -3.23 10.40
C ILE A 46 -0.53 -3.08 9.20
N GLY A 47 -0.85 -4.19 8.54
CA GLY A 47 -1.76 -4.23 7.39
C GLY A 47 -3.09 -4.88 7.74
N VAL A 48 -4.21 -4.23 7.44
CA VAL A 48 -5.55 -4.77 7.68
C VAL A 48 -6.26 -4.99 6.35
N THR A 49 -6.61 -6.24 6.04
CA THR A 49 -7.38 -6.59 4.85
C THR A 49 -8.67 -7.33 5.21
N GLY A 50 -9.54 -7.48 4.24
CA GLY A 50 -10.85 -8.14 4.34
C GLY A 50 -11.89 -7.43 3.49
N THR A 51 -13.11 -7.98 3.43
CA THR A 51 -14.21 -7.36 2.69
C THR A 51 -14.76 -6.15 3.45
N LYS A 52 -15.22 -6.36 4.66
CA LYS A 52 -15.84 -5.35 5.53
C LYS A 52 -15.03 -5.15 6.82
N GLY A 53 -15.19 -4.01 7.45
CA GLY A 53 -14.65 -3.74 8.79
C GLY A 53 -13.19 -3.27 8.83
N LYS A 54 -12.48 -3.15 7.70
CA LYS A 54 -11.10 -2.64 7.66
C LYS A 54 -10.98 -1.30 8.39
N THR A 55 -11.76 -0.31 8.00
CA THR A 55 -11.73 1.05 8.56
C THR A 55 -12.00 1.05 10.06
N THR A 56 -13.04 0.34 10.51
CA THR A 56 -13.34 0.23 11.94
C THR A 56 -12.19 -0.41 12.71
N THR A 57 -11.65 -1.52 12.19
CA THR A 57 -10.55 -2.24 12.81
C THR A 57 -9.28 -1.39 12.90
N THR A 58 -8.93 -0.66 11.83
CA THR A 58 -7.77 0.24 11.87
C THR A 58 -7.93 1.35 12.90
N HIS A 59 -9.09 1.99 12.99
CA HIS A 59 -9.34 3.01 14.00
C HIS A 59 -9.27 2.45 15.43
N MET A 60 -9.79 1.23 15.67
CA MET A 60 -9.70 0.56 16.97
C MET A 60 -8.24 0.23 17.34
N ILE A 61 -7.48 -0.36 16.40
CA ILE A 61 -6.06 -0.67 16.60
C ILE A 61 -5.28 0.63 16.89
N LYS A 62 -5.50 1.69 16.11
CA LYS A 62 -4.87 2.99 16.33
C LYS A 62 -5.11 3.49 17.75
N SER A 63 -6.37 3.51 18.19
CA SER A 63 -6.74 3.99 19.53
C SER A 63 -6.07 3.19 20.64
N VAL A 64 -5.98 1.85 20.51
CA VAL A 64 -5.31 0.99 21.48
C VAL A 64 -3.80 1.26 21.52
N LEU A 65 -3.17 1.36 20.36
CA LEU A 65 -1.73 1.62 20.26
C LEU A 65 -1.36 3.01 20.81
N GLU A 66 -2.15 4.03 20.50
CA GLU A 66 -1.94 5.39 21.03
C GLU A 66 -2.13 5.44 22.55
N ALA A 67 -3.13 4.73 23.09
CA ALA A 67 -3.32 4.58 24.53
C ALA A 67 -2.14 3.86 25.21
N ALA A 68 -1.45 2.98 24.46
CA ALA A 68 -0.21 2.32 24.91
C ALA A 68 1.05 3.19 24.69
N GLY A 69 0.91 4.44 24.27
CA GLY A 69 2.02 5.39 24.10
C GLY A 69 2.74 5.30 22.74
N ARG A 70 2.21 4.53 21.77
CA ARG A 70 2.80 4.46 20.42
C ARG A 70 2.39 5.70 19.60
N LYS A 71 3.26 6.09 18.68
CA LYS A 71 3.01 7.18 17.73
C LYS A 71 2.62 6.58 16.39
N VAL A 72 1.30 6.58 16.11
CA VAL A 72 0.72 5.86 14.98
C VAL A 72 0.40 6.77 13.82
N GLY A 73 0.98 6.48 12.63
CA GLY A 73 0.47 6.94 11.34
C GLY A 73 -0.55 5.94 10.80
N MET A 74 -1.69 6.40 10.31
CA MET A 74 -2.75 5.54 9.75
C MET A 74 -3.15 5.99 8.35
N ILE A 75 -3.32 5.02 7.43
CA ILE A 75 -3.79 5.22 6.06
C ILE A 75 -5.03 4.35 5.84
N GLY A 76 -6.09 4.93 5.31
CA GLY A 76 -7.31 4.17 5.02
C GLY A 76 -8.32 4.95 4.19
N THR A 77 -9.51 4.38 4.08
CA THR A 77 -10.62 4.95 3.29
C THR A 77 -10.98 6.38 3.70
N ASN A 78 -10.86 6.68 5.00
CA ASN A 78 -11.19 8.00 5.53
C ASN A 78 -10.03 9.00 5.47
N GLY A 79 -8.90 8.63 4.86
CA GLY A 79 -7.73 9.50 4.73
C GLY A 79 -6.49 8.99 5.47
N ILE A 80 -5.55 9.91 5.63
CA ILE A 80 -4.26 9.73 6.28
C ILE A 80 -4.27 10.51 7.59
N TYR A 81 -3.90 9.88 8.70
CA TYR A 81 -3.92 10.45 10.04
C TYR A 81 -2.59 10.20 10.76
N PHE A 82 -1.97 11.21 11.31
CA PHE A 82 -0.80 11.07 12.19
C PHE A 82 -0.63 12.31 13.07
N LEU A 83 -0.39 12.11 14.34
CA LEU A 83 -0.04 13.15 15.31
C LEU A 83 -0.92 14.42 15.25
N GLY A 84 -2.24 14.25 15.09
CA GLY A 84 -3.20 15.36 14.95
C GLY A 84 -3.36 15.92 13.54
N HIS A 85 -2.57 15.45 12.56
CA HIS A 85 -2.76 15.79 11.16
C HIS A 85 -3.79 14.86 10.51
N HIS A 86 -4.56 15.42 9.57
CA HIS A 86 -5.48 14.69 8.71
C HIS A 86 -5.36 15.20 7.27
N GLN A 87 -5.27 14.25 6.33
CA GLN A 87 -5.22 14.53 4.90
C GLN A 87 -6.14 13.54 4.17
N GLU A 88 -6.90 14.00 3.20
CA GLU A 88 -7.69 13.13 2.33
C GLU A 88 -6.81 12.28 1.41
N THR A 89 -7.31 11.14 1.01
CA THR A 89 -6.67 10.26 0.02
C THR A 89 -7.68 9.82 -1.04
N ALA A 90 -7.22 9.71 -2.28
CA ALA A 90 -8.07 9.27 -3.39
C ALA A 90 -8.43 7.78 -3.34
N ASN A 91 -7.60 6.97 -2.68
CA ASN A 91 -7.75 5.53 -2.61
C ASN A 91 -7.56 5.02 -1.18
N THR A 92 -8.32 4.00 -0.79
CA THR A 92 -8.12 3.28 0.49
C THR A 92 -6.67 2.83 0.68
N THR A 93 -6.04 2.37 -0.38
CA THR A 93 -4.61 2.03 -0.48
C THR A 93 -4.01 2.91 -1.56
N PRO A 94 -3.24 3.95 -1.23
CA PRO A 94 -2.63 4.86 -2.21
C PRO A 94 -1.75 4.15 -3.24
N GLU A 95 -1.46 4.81 -4.36
CA GLU A 95 -0.45 4.36 -5.31
C GLU A 95 0.93 4.33 -4.65
N SER A 96 1.82 3.47 -5.14
CA SER A 96 3.07 3.13 -4.44
C SER A 96 3.97 4.33 -4.18
N TYR A 97 4.04 5.33 -5.07
CA TYR A 97 4.80 6.55 -4.83
C TYR A 97 4.24 7.35 -3.64
N GLU A 98 2.93 7.61 -3.67
CA GLU A 98 2.25 8.36 -2.59
C GLU A 98 2.32 7.60 -1.26
N LEU A 99 2.22 6.27 -1.32
CA LEU A 99 2.31 5.41 -0.15
C LEU A 99 3.70 5.54 0.52
N GLN A 100 4.78 5.41 -0.23
CA GLN A 100 6.13 5.49 0.30
C GLN A 100 6.48 6.92 0.77
N LYS A 101 5.98 7.94 0.07
CA LYS A 101 6.06 9.33 0.51
C LYS A 101 5.38 9.52 1.87
N THR A 102 4.15 9.02 2.03
CA THR A 102 3.41 9.10 3.29
C THR A 102 4.13 8.38 4.43
N PHE A 103 4.70 7.21 4.18
CA PHE A 103 5.51 6.53 5.20
C PHE A 103 6.74 7.34 5.60
N ARG A 104 7.37 8.04 4.65
CA ARG A 104 8.47 8.96 4.95
C ARG A 104 7.99 10.13 5.83
N GLU A 105 6.84 10.72 5.52
CA GLU A 105 6.23 11.78 6.33
C GLU A 105 5.90 11.30 7.75
N PHE A 106 5.40 10.06 7.93
CA PHE A 106 5.17 9.46 9.24
C PHE A 106 6.47 9.36 10.04
N LEU A 107 7.52 8.83 9.41
CA LEU A 107 8.82 8.66 10.06
C LEU A 107 9.44 10.00 10.45
N ASP A 108 9.40 11.00 9.57
CA ASP A 108 9.91 12.35 9.81
C ASP A 108 9.14 13.06 10.92
N ALA A 109 7.83 12.80 11.04
CA ALA A 109 7.02 13.31 12.14
C ALA A 109 7.28 12.58 13.48
N GLY A 110 8.05 11.47 13.45
CA GLY A 110 8.41 10.67 14.61
C GLY A 110 7.40 9.58 14.95
N CYS A 111 6.58 9.12 13.99
CA CYS A 111 5.79 7.90 14.14
C CYS A 111 6.71 6.68 14.23
N ASP A 112 6.36 5.74 15.09
CA ASP A 112 7.04 4.46 15.26
C ASP A 112 6.25 3.27 14.70
N THR A 113 5.00 3.51 14.30
CA THR A 113 4.06 2.52 13.79
C THR A 113 3.29 3.10 12.62
N ALA A 114 3.23 2.35 11.53
CA ALA A 114 2.35 2.63 10.40
C ALA A 114 1.27 1.53 10.30
N LEU A 115 0.02 1.96 10.34
CA LEU A 115 -1.16 1.10 10.26
C LEU A 115 -1.92 1.44 8.98
N MET A 116 -2.31 0.46 8.17
CA MET A 116 -3.04 0.76 6.95
C MET A 116 -4.10 -0.26 6.56
N GLU A 117 -5.13 0.23 5.89
CA GLU A 117 -6.06 -0.61 5.15
C GLU A 117 -5.38 -1.09 3.86
N VAL A 118 -5.38 -2.40 3.64
CA VAL A 118 -4.81 -3.03 2.44
C VAL A 118 -5.95 -3.62 1.62
N SER A 119 -6.34 -2.91 0.56
CA SER A 119 -7.41 -3.34 -0.35
C SER A 119 -6.94 -4.46 -1.28
N SER A 120 -7.87 -5.26 -1.80
CA SER A 120 -7.55 -6.29 -2.79
C SER A 120 -6.97 -5.70 -4.08
N GLN A 121 -7.49 -4.55 -4.53
CA GLN A 121 -6.92 -3.83 -5.67
C GLN A 121 -5.51 -3.32 -5.39
N GLY A 122 -5.23 -2.81 -4.17
CA GLY A 122 -3.89 -2.39 -3.78
C GLY A 122 -2.88 -3.53 -3.84
N LEU A 123 -3.30 -4.74 -3.46
CA LEU A 123 -2.49 -5.96 -3.56
C LEU A 123 -2.35 -6.43 -5.01
N MET A 124 -3.44 -6.48 -5.77
CA MET A 124 -3.45 -6.89 -7.17
C MET A 124 -2.59 -5.97 -8.04
N MET A 125 -2.59 -4.68 -7.76
CA MET A 125 -1.87 -3.65 -8.51
C MET A 125 -0.46 -3.35 -7.99
N ASP A 126 0.10 -4.20 -7.14
CA ASP A 126 1.43 -4.07 -6.54
C ASP A 126 1.67 -2.72 -5.81
N ARG A 127 0.61 -2.04 -5.35
CA ARG A 127 0.75 -0.74 -4.67
C ARG A 127 1.56 -0.83 -3.38
N VAL A 128 1.53 -1.99 -2.73
CA VAL A 128 2.23 -2.28 -1.48
C VAL A 128 3.53 -3.07 -1.68
N ALA A 129 3.97 -3.29 -2.91
CA ALA A 129 5.23 -3.98 -3.16
C ALA A 129 6.40 -3.22 -2.52
N GLY A 130 7.34 -3.97 -1.94
CA GLY A 130 8.44 -3.40 -1.14
C GLY A 130 8.08 -3.03 0.30
N VAL A 131 6.82 -3.19 0.72
CA VAL A 131 6.42 -3.12 2.13
C VAL A 131 6.45 -4.53 2.72
N HIS A 132 7.02 -4.67 3.91
CA HIS A 132 6.90 -5.89 4.73
C HIS A 132 6.06 -5.53 5.95
N TYR A 133 5.02 -6.30 6.22
CA TYR A 133 4.16 -6.08 7.37
C TYR A 133 4.58 -6.99 8.52
N ASP A 134 4.84 -6.41 9.69
CA ASP A 134 5.11 -7.16 10.92
C ASP A 134 3.85 -7.85 11.44
N VAL A 135 2.68 -7.26 11.15
CA VAL A 135 1.37 -7.81 11.54
C VAL A 135 0.38 -7.69 10.38
N GLY A 136 -0.14 -8.82 9.93
CA GLY A 136 -1.25 -8.91 9.00
C GLY A 136 -2.56 -9.23 9.74
N VAL A 137 -3.60 -8.43 9.50
CA VAL A 137 -4.93 -8.64 10.09
C VAL A 137 -5.95 -8.96 9.00
N PHE A 138 -6.68 -10.04 9.16
CA PHE A 138 -7.78 -10.44 8.27
C PHE A 138 -9.11 -10.33 8.99
N THR A 139 -10.03 -9.51 8.49
CA THR A 139 -11.32 -9.28 9.15
C THR A 139 -12.37 -10.31 8.74
N ASN A 140 -12.65 -10.42 7.44
CA ASN A 140 -13.61 -11.35 6.86
C ASN A 140 -13.50 -11.42 5.33
N LEU A 141 -14.19 -12.38 4.72
CA LEU A 141 -14.27 -12.54 3.27
C LEU A 141 -15.70 -12.85 2.85
N SER A 142 -16.25 -12.04 1.96
CA SER A 142 -17.52 -12.29 1.27
C SER A 142 -17.42 -11.77 -0.17
N PRO A 143 -18.25 -12.22 -1.10
CA PRO A 143 -18.24 -11.71 -2.47
C PRO A 143 -18.42 -10.20 -2.50
N ASP A 144 -17.45 -9.50 -3.11
CA ASP A 144 -17.43 -8.05 -3.30
C ASP A 144 -16.38 -7.71 -4.38
N HIS A 145 -16.47 -6.55 -5.00
CA HIS A 145 -15.50 -6.11 -6.00
C HIS A 145 -15.29 -7.10 -7.16
N ILE A 146 -16.37 -7.73 -7.63
CA ILE A 146 -16.36 -8.64 -8.77
C ILE A 146 -17.08 -7.97 -9.94
N GLY A 147 -16.35 -7.70 -11.02
CA GLY A 147 -16.94 -7.05 -12.20
C GLY A 147 -15.90 -6.41 -13.12
N PRO A 148 -16.35 -5.73 -14.18
CA PRO A 148 -15.47 -5.06 -15.13
C PRO A 148 -14.57 -4.00 -14.45
N GLY A 149 -13.26 -4.14 -14.61
CA GLY A 149 -12.27 -3.24 -13.99
C GLY A 149 -11.94 -3.55 -12.53
N GLU A 150 -12.52 -4.60 -11.98
CA GLU A 150 -12.24 -5.14 -10.65
C GLU A 150 -11.74 -6.59 -10.76
N HIS A 151 -12.10 -7.46 -9.82
CA HIS A 151 -11.74 -8.87 -9.89
C HIS A 151 -12.65 -9.64 -10.86
N PRO A 152 -12.12 -10.55 -11.70
CA PRO A 152 -12.94 -11.34 -12.62
C PRO A 152 -13.88 -12.30 -11.89
N ASP A 153 -13.47 -12.81 -10.73
CA ASP A 153 -14.27 -13.72 -9.91
C ASP A 153 -13.87 -13.67 -8.42
N PHE A 154 -14.58 -14.44 -7.61
CA PHE A 154 -14.37 -14.50 -6.17
C PHE A 154 -13.03 -15.16 -5.78
N GLU A 155 -12.55 -16.10 -6.59
CA GLU A 155 -11.29 -16.76 -6.31
C GLU A 155 -10.11 -15.83 -6.51
N ASP A 156 -10.12 -15.02 -7.57
CA ASP A 156 -9.14 -13.96 -7.81
C ASP A 156 -9.15 -12.91 -6.68
N TYR A 157 -10.35 -12.46 -6.26
CA TYR A 157 -10.50 -11.55 -5.12
C TYR A 157 -9.91 -12.11 -3.82
N LYS A 158 -10.17 -13.40 -3.53
CA LYS A 158 -9.60 -14.11 -2.39
C LYS A 158 -8.08 -14.24 -2.52
N CYS A 159 -7.59 -14.63 -3.69
CA CYS A 159 -6.17 -14.76 -3.97
C CYS A 159 -5.44 -13.41 -3.80
N ALA A 160 -6.02 -12.32 -4.26
CA ALA A 160 -5.46 -10.99 -4.05
C ALA A 160 -5.26 -10.68 -2.56
N LYS A 161 -6.27 -10.90 -1.72
CA LYS A 161 -6.14 -10.67 -0.26
C LYS A 161 -5.15 -11.60 0.43
N ARG A 162 -5.03 -12.84 -0.05
CA ARG A 162 -4.06 -13.81 0.46
C ARG A 162 -2.63 -13.31 0.34
N ARG A 163 -2.31 -12.49 -0.68
CA ARG A 163 -0.97 -11.94 -0.91
C ARG A 163 -0.43 -11.18 0.29
N LEU A 164 -1.28 -10.50 1.08
CA LEU A 164 -0.84 -9.83 2.30
C LEU A 164 -0.08 -10.77 3.24
N PHE A 165 -0.54 -12.01 3.35
CA PHE A 165 0.02 -13.02 4.26
C PHE A 165 1.10 -13.91 3.63
N ALA A 166 1.02 -14.10 2.31
CA ALA A 166 1.91 -15.01 1.61
C ALA A 166 3.17 -14.32 1.07
N GLU A 167 3.11 -13.02 0.79
CA GLU A 167 4.16 -12.28 0.11
C GLU A 167 4.69 -11.10 0.92
N TYR A 168 3.88 -10.49 1.80
CA TYR A 168 4.18 -9.22 2.44
C TYR A 168 4.24 -9.29 3.98
N ASN A 169 3.99 -10.45 4.60
CA ASN A 169 4.03 -10.62 6.06
C ASN A 169 5.11 -11.63 6.48
#